data_46eb51e6e74321c9f691259ee9a025c6
#
_entry.id   46eb51e6e74321c9f691259ee9a025c6
#
_cell.length_a   1.000
_cell.length_b   1.000
_cell.length_c   1.000
_cell.angle_alpha   90.00
_cell.angle_beta   90.00
_cell.angle_gamma   90.00
#
_symmetry.space_group_name_H-M   'P 1'
#
loop_
_entity.id
_entity.type
_entity.pdbx_description
1 polymer ?
#
loop_
_entity_poly.entity_id
_entity_poly.type
_entity_poly.pdbx_seq_one_letter_code
_entity_poly.pdbx_strand_id
1 'polypeptide(L)'
;MKRHIITLAVSCVMLNSCGIYTKYKPASEVSADLYGSEATAQTDTVSLGDMSWREVFTDPQLQTLIEHGLANNTDYRSAQLRVEEAEAALLSAKLAFLPAFAFAPQGAVSSFDSHKATQTYSIPITASWELDIFGKMRNAKKQAQALYAQSQDYRQAVRTQLIAGIANTYYSLLMLDAQLKISEQTASSWKETVNSTRALMNAGIVNETAVSQMEATYYSICTSILDLKEQINQVENSLVLLLADTPHTIQRGELENQQLPKHFSVGIPVYLLSNRPDVRAAEHALESAFYATNQARSAFYPSITLRGSAGWTNSAGAVITNPGKFLASAVGSLTQPLFARGQLLGQLKITKAQQEEARLSFEQALLNAGTEVNDALVQYHTARDKAVYFEKQIESLERAYKSTSLLMQHGTTTYLEVLTAQQGLLNAQLTQVANRFTEIQGVINLYQALGGGRE
;
A
#
# COMPACT_ATOMS: atom_id res chain seq x y z
N MET A 1 51.43 -11.43 -40.26
CA MET A 1 51.41 -11.89 -38.86
C MET A 1 50.80 -10.86 -37.87
N LYS A 2 51.23 -9.61 -37.78
CA LYS A 2 50.66 -8.61 -36.83
C LYS A 2 49.15 -8.35 -36.98
N ARG A 3 48.62 -8.35 -38.21
CA ARG A 3 47.15 -8.18 -38.48
C ARG A 3 46.31 -9.33 -37.94
N HIS A 4 46.79 -10.57 -38.05
CA HIS A 4 46.06 -11.76 -37.55
C HIS A 4 46.09 -11.89 -36.04
N ILE A 5 47.17 -11.39 -35.37
CA ILE A 5 47.27 -11.35 -33.90
C ILE A 5 46.27 -10.34 -33.31
N ILE A 6 46.11 -9.16 -33.95
CA ILE A 6 45.13 -8.15 -33.54
C ILE A 6 43.71 -8.67 -33.74
N THR A 7 43.43 -9.35 -34.87
CA THR A 7 42.10 -9.94 -35.13
C THR A 7 41.78 -11.06 -34.15
N LEU A 8 42.77 -11.90 -33.79
CA LEU A 8 42.62 -12.97 -32.81
C LEU A 8 42.41 -12.41 -31.39
N ALA A 9 43.15 -11.36 -31.00
CA ALA A 9 42.99 -10.69 -29.69
C ALA A 9 41.61 -10.03 -29.56
N VAL A 10 41.11 -9.37 -30.60
CA VAL A 10 39.75 -8.78 -30.63
C VAL A 10 38.69 -9.89 -30.59
N SER A 11 38.88 -11.02 -31.29
CA SER A 11 37.95 -12.17 -31.24
C SER A 11 37.91 -12.82 -29.86
N CYS A 12 39.06 -12.96 -29.16
CA CYS A 12 39.09 -13.50 -27.78
C CYS A 12 38.44 -12.59 -26.75
N VAL A 13 38.50 -11.26 -26.90
CA VAL A 13 37.80 -10.30 -26.04
C VAL A 13 36.28 -10.37 -26.26
N MET A 14 35.83 -10.61 -27.50
CA MET A 14 34.40 -10.74 -27.81
C MET A 14 33.77 -12.04 -27.29
N LEU A 15 34.52 -13.12 -27.11
CA LEU A 15 34.01 -14.41 -26.64
C LEU A 15 33.77 -14.47 -25.12
N ASN A 16 34.40 -13.58 -24.35
CA ASN A 16 34.17 -13.51 -22.89
C ASN A 16 33.01 -12.58 -22.48
N SER A 17 32.31 -11.95 -23.41
CA SER A 17 31.21 -11.01 -23.13
C SER A 17 29.92 -11.69 -22.58
N CYS A 18 29.79 -13.00 -22.72
CA CYS A 18 28.54 -13.71 -22.34
C CYS A 18 28.40 -14.05 -20.86
N GLY A 19 29.42 -13.80 -20.00
CA GLY A 19 29.42 -14.22 -18.61
C GLY A 19 29.66 -13.13 -17.55
N ILE A 20 29.65 -11.84 -17.96
CA ILE A 20 29.98 -10.72 -17.03
C ILE A 20 28.92 -10.54 -15.92
N TYR A 21 27.69 -10.93 -16.18
CA TYR A 21 26.55 -10.75 -15.27
C TYR A 21 25.84 -12.05 -14.99
N THR A 22 25.47 -12.25 -13.72
CA THR A 22 24.50 -13.26 -13.32
C THR A 22 23.10 -12.81 -13.72
N LYS A 23 22.21 -13.76 -14.00
CA LYS A 23 20.79 -13.44 -14.18
C LYS A 23 20.13 -13.28 -12.81
N TYR A 24 19.20 -12.35 -12.67
CA TYR A 24 18.31 -12.29 -11.52
C TYR A 24 17.51 -13.59 -11.44
N LYS A 25 17.36 -14.13 -10.25
CA LYS A 25 16.52 -15.28 -9.97
C LYS A 25 15.47 -14.82 -8.95
N PRO A 26 14.18 -14.83 -9.33
CA PRO A 26 13.10 -14.54 -8.39
C PRO A 26 13.10 -15.53 -7.23
N ALA A 27 12.54 -15.11 -6.09
CA ALA A 27 12.30 -16.01 -4.97
C ALA A 27 11.24 -17.05 -5.37
N SER A 28 11.52 -18.32 -5.11
CA SER A 28 10.63 -19.44 -5.47
C SER A 28 10.20 -20.28 -4.28
N GLU A 29 10.78 -20.04 -3.11
CA GLU A 29 10.55 -20.83 -1.90
C GLU A 29 10.25 -19.90 -0.72
N VAL A 30 9.22 -20.23 0.04
CA VAL A 30 8.83 -19.60 1.30
C VAL A 30 8.67 -20.71 2.34
N SER A 31 9.03 -20.45 3.60
CA SER A 31 8.84 -21.41 4.68
C SER A 31 7.37 -21.84 4.78
N ALA A 32 7.13 -23.15 4.87
CA ALA A 32 5.78 -23.70 5.05
C ALA A 32 5.14 -23.23 6.38
N ASP A 33 5.95 -22.91 7.38
CA ASP A 33 5.50 -22.51 8.72
C ASP A 33 5.30 -21.00 8.85
N LEU A 34 5.30 -20.23 7.72
CA LEU A 34 5.24 -18.77 7.75
C LEU A 34 3.96 -18.22 8.40
N TYR A 35 2.84 -18.95 8.30
CA TYR A 35 1.57 -18.58 8.93
C TYR A 35 1.42 -19.07 10.38
N GLY A 36 2.41 -19.80 10.92
CA GLY A 36 2.30 -20.46 12.22
C GLY A 36 1.40 -21.69 12.22
N SER A 37 1.11 -22.25 13.41
CA SER A 37 0.40 -23.52 13.58
C SER A 37 -1.11 -23.47 13.27
N GLU A 38 -1.74 -22.31 13.34
CA GLU A 38 -3.19 -22.13 13.15
C GLU A 38 -3.63 -22.35 11.70
N ALA A 39 -2.78 -22.03 10.73
CA ALA A 39 -3.10 -22.09 9.30
C ALA A 39 -2.95 -23.48 8.66
N THR A 40 -2.26 -24.41 9.33
CA THR A 40 -1.94 -25.74 8.75
C THR A 40 -3.11 -26.72 8.71
N ALA A 41 -4.25 -26.39 9.30
CA ALA A 41 -5.40 -27.30 9.45
C ALA A 41 -6.44 -27.22 8.31
N GLN A 42 -6.32 -26.26 7.36
CA GLN A 42 -7.35 -26.04 6.33
C GLN A 42 -6.88 -26.45 4.93
N THR A 43 -7.53 -27.48 4.38
CA THR A 43 -7.28 -28.04 3.04
C THR A 43 -8.21 -27.46 1.97
N ASP A 44 -8.97 -26.42 2.24
CA ASP A 44 -9.94 -25.84 1.29
C ASP A 44 -9.22 -25.05 0.19
N THR A 45 -9.72 -25.20 -1.05
CA THR A 45 -8.98 -24.82 -2.25
C THR A 45 -9.17 -23.36 -2.69
N VAL A 46 -10.14 -22.64 -2.15
CA VAL A 46 -10.41 -21.23 -2.52
C VAL A 46 -9.91 -20.32 -1.40
N SER A 47 -8.83 -19.58 -1.68
CA SER A 47 -8.32 -18.58 -0.74
C SER A 47 -9.26 -17.36 -0.67
N LEU A 48 -9.48 -16.83 0.54
CA LEU A 48 -10.22 -15.58 0.73
C LEU A 48 -9.64 -14.43 -0.10
N GLY A 49 -8.32 -14.39 -0.29
CA GLY A 49 -7.63 -13.38 -1.11
C GLY A 49 -7.92 -13.50 -2.62
N ASP A 50 -8.47 -14.63 -3.09
CA ASP A 50 -8.85 -14.83 -4.49
C ASP A 50 -10.30 -14.45 -4.78
N MET A 51 -11.10 -14.22 -3.73
CA MET A 51 -12.48 -13.77 -3.86
C MET A 51 -12.54 -12.31 -4.29
N SER A 52 -13.54 -11.97 -5.08
CA SER A 52 -13.88 -10.57 -5.36
C SER A 52 -14.26 -9.84 -4.06
N TRP A 53 -13.87 -8.58 -3.93
CA TRP A 53 -14.28 -7.77 -2.78
C TRP A 53 -15.82 -7.63 -2.70
N ARG A 54 -16.53 -7.75 -3.84
CA ARG A 54 -18.01 -7.76 -3.90
C ARG A 54 -18.61 -9.03 -3.31
N GLU A 55 -17.91 -10.14 -3.39
CA GLU A 55 -18.33 -11.41 -2.78
C GLU A 55 -18.06 -11.42 -1.28
N VAL A 56 -16.99 -10.75 -0.84
CA VAL A 56 -16.63 -10.64 0.58
C VAL A 56 -17.52 -9.62 1.29
N PHE A 57 -17.76 -8.46 0.67
CA PHE A 57 -18.55 -7.36 1.22
C PHE A 57 -19.89 -7.27 0.49
N THR A 58 -20.91 -7.94 1.03
CA THR A 58 -22.19 -8.11 0.37
C THR A 58 -23.18 -6.95 0.59
N ASP A 59 -22.86 -5.99 1.48
CA ASP A 59 -23.70 -4.80 1.71
C ASP A 59 -23.66 -3.85 0.50
N PRO A 60 -24.81 -3.59 -0.18
CA PRO A 60 -24.83 -2.73 -1.37
C PRO A 60 -24.39 -1.28 -1.10
N GLN A 61 -24.62 -0.78 0.13
CA GLN A 61 -24.21 0.57 0.50
C GLN A 61 -22.68 0.64 0.62
N LEU A 62 -22.06 -0.36 1.27
CA LEU A 62 -20.60 -0.48 1.33
C LEU A 62 -19.99 -0.63 -0.07
N GLN A 63 -20.59 -1.44 -0.93
CA GLN A 63 -20.12 -1.60 -2.31
C GLN A 63 -20.11 -0.27 -3.07
N THR A 64 -21.17 0.53 -2.94
CA THR A 64 -21.25 1.86 -3.56
C THR A 64 -20.14 2.80 -3.03
N LEU A 65 -19.88 2.77 -1.72
CA LEU A 65 -18.81 3.57 -1.11
C LEU A 65 -17.42 3.14 -1.59
N ILE A 66 -17.16 1.84 -1.70
CA ILE A 66 -15.90 1.33 -2.25
C ILE A 66 -15.71 1.77 -3.71
N GLU A 67 -16.74 1.66 -4.54
CA GLU A 67 -16.70 2.13 -5.95
C GLU A 67 -16.42 3.62 -6.03
N HIS A 68 -17.09 4.42 -5.20
CA HIS A 68 -16.85 5.87 -5.13
C HIS A 68 -15.42 6.19 -4.70
N GLY A 69 -14.91 5.51 -3.66
CA GLY A 69 -13.53 5.68 -3.20
C GLY A 69 -12.51 5.29 -4.28
N LEU A 70 -12.68 4.16 -4.95
CA LEU A 70 -11.81 3.73 -6.05
C LEU A 70 -11.80 4.70 -7.24
N ALA A 71 -12.90 5.41 -7.48
CA ALA A 71 -12.98 6.41 -8.54
C ALA A 71 -12.32 7.75 -8.19
N ASN A 72 -12.39 8.17 -6.92
CA ASN A 72 -12.10 9.55 -6.53
C ASN A 72 -10.91 9.70 -5.57
N ASN A 73 -10.54 8.66 -4.80
CA ASN A 73 -9.50 8.76 -3.78
C ASN A 73 -8.18 9.31 -4.34
N THR A 74 -7.63 10.33 -3.67
CA THR A 74 -6.44 11.05 -4.12
C THR A 74 -5.18 10.21 -4.08
N ASP A 75 -5.01 9.35 -3.08
CA ASP A 75 -3.84 8.47 -2.95
C ASP A 75 -3.83 7.40 -4.03
N TYR A 76 -4.99 6.81 -4.31
CA TYR A 76 -5.13 5.83 -5.39
C TYR A 76 -4.89 6.45 -6.77
N ARG A 77 -5.42 7.65 -7.04
CA ARG A 77 -5.14 8.40 -8.27
C ARG A 77 -3.67 8.78 -8.38
N SER A 78 -3.05 9.19 -7.28
CA SER A 78 -1.61 9.47 -7.24
C SER A 78 -0.77 8.21 -7.54
N ALA A 79 -1.19 7.05 -7.04
CA ALA A 79 -0.55 5.78 -7.37
C ALA A 79 -0.69 5.41 -8.86
N GLN A 80 -1.82 5.74 -9.50
CA GLN A 80 -2.00 5.56 -10.95
C GLN A 80 -1.03 6.45 -11.74
N LEU A 81 -0.87 7.73 -11.37
CA LEU A 81 0.08 8.65 -12.01
C LEU A 81 1.53 8.17 -11.87
N ARG A 82 1.90 7.59 -10.73
CA ARG A 82 3.24 6.98 -10.54
C ARG A 82 3.51 5.82 -11.50
N VAL A 83 2.48 5.07 -11.89
CA VAL A 83 2.62 4.04 -12.94
C VAL A 83 2.91 4.67 -14.29
N GLU A 84 2.23 5.77 -14.65
CA GLU A 84 2.48 6.51 -15.90
C GLU A 84 3.89 7.11 -15.92
N GLU A 85 4.37 7.68 -14.81
CA GLU A 85 5.75 8.17 -14.66
C GLU A 85 6.77 7.04 -14.89
N ALA A 86 6.56 5.88 -14.28
CA ALA A 86 7.45 4.73 -14.44
C ALA A 86 7.42 4.16 -15.86
N GLU A 87 6.25 4.18 -16.52
CA GLU A 87 6.11 3.79 -17.93
C GLU A 87 6.89 4.73 -18.86
N ALA A 88 6.80 6.04 -18.63
CA ALA A 88 7.55 7.05 -19.37
C ALA A 88 9.09 6.87 -19.19
N ALA A 89 9.52 6.55 -17.96
CA ALA A 89 10.91 6.24 -17.65
C ALA A 89 11.37 4.95 -18.39
N LEU A 90 10.53 3.92 -18.43
CA LEU A 90 10.79 2.70 -19.18
C LEU A 90 10.85 2.97 -20.69
N LEU A 91 9.98 3.81 -21.24
CA LEU A 91 10.03 4.22 -22.64
C LEU A 91 11.36 4.93 -22.95
N SER A 92 11.77 5.87 -22.09
CA SER A 92 13.07 6.55 -22.21
C SER A 92 14.25 5.54 -22.22
N ALA A 93 14.22 4.56 -21.30
CA ALA A 93 15.25 3.51 -21.26
C ALA A 93 15.24 2.57 -22.49
N LYS A 94 14.08 2.36 -23.11
CA LYS A 94 13.96 1.62 -24.40
C LYS A 94 14.51 2.45 -25.56
N LEU A 95 14.18 3.75 -25.63
CA LEU A 95 14.62 4.64 -26.70
C LEU A 95 16.10 5.00 -26.60
N ALA A 96 16.74 4.85 -25.44
CA ALA A 96 18.18 5.05 -25.26
C ALA A 96 19.05 4.15 -26.16
N PHE A 97 18.52 3.04 -26.70
CA PHE A 97 19.20 2.21 -27.67
C PHE A 97 19.26 2.81 -29.09
N LEU A 98 18.50 3.85 -29.36
CA LEU A 98 18.47 4.53 -30.65
C LEU A 98 19.46 5.71 -30.65
N PRO A 99 19.98 6.11 -31.84
CA PRO A 99 20.79 7.33 -31.92
C PRO A 99 19.98 8.58 -31.60
N ALA A 100 20.58 9.48 -30.84
CA ALA A 100 20.04 10.81 -30.59
C ALA A 100 20.44 11.76 -31.73
N PHE A 101 19.49 12.57 -32.21
CA PHE A 101 19.72 13.59 -33.22
C PHE A 101 19.49 14.98 -32.62
N ALA A 102 20.35 15.93 -32.93
CA ALA A 102 20.21 17.31 -32.53
C ALA A 102 20.55 18.26 -33.68
N PHE A 103 19.79 19.36 -33.80
CA PHE A 103 20.12 20.47 -34.64
C PHE A 103 20.77 21.55 -33.77
N ALA A 104 22.05 21.85 -34.03
CA ALA A 104 22.89 22.65 -33.14
C ALA A 104 23.63 23.77 -33.93
N PRO A 105 22.93 24.80 -34.46
CA PRO A 105 23.58 25.90 -35.15
C PRO A 105 24.48 26.68 -34.18
N GLN A 106 25.68 27.03 -34.68
CA GLN A 106 26.69 27.77 -33.92
C GLN A 106 27.21 28.90 -34.76
N GLY A 107 27.49 30.05 -34.14
CA GLY A 107 28.20 31.15 -34.71
C GLY A 107 29.24 31.68 -33.74
N ALA A 108 30.40 32.05 -34.22
CA ALA A 108 31.44 32.68 -33.41
C ALA A 108 32.05 33.86 -34.13
N VAL A 109 32.36 34.91 -33.38
CA VAL A 109 33.13 36.07 -33.82
C VAL A 109 34.37 36.11 -32.96
N SER A 110 35.54 36.06 -33.57
CA SER A 110 36.82 36.09 -32.86
C SER A 110 37.75 37.12 -33.48
N SER A 111 38.43 37.92 -32.66
CA SER A 111 39.50 38.85 -33.06
C SER A 111 40.69 38.55 -32.15
N PHE A 112 41.90 38.48 -32.74
CA PHE A 112 43.11 38.27 -32.04
C PHE A 112 44.09 39.41 -32.37
N ASP A 113 44.71 39.99 -31.36
CA ASP A 113 45.70 41.09 -31.49
C ASP A 113 45.23 42.27 -32.35
N SER A 114 43.98 42.74 -32.12
CA SER A 114 43.33 43.83 -32.89
C SER A 114 43.20 43.62 -34.42
N HIS A 115 43.40 42.41 -34.90
CA HIS A 115 43.16 42.06 -36.26
C HIS A 115 41.67 42.04 -36.59
N LYS A 116 41.32 42.20 -37.89
CA LYS A 116 39.90 42.14 -38.34
C LYS A 116 39.22 40.85 -37.82
N ALA A 117 38.07 41.05 -37.14
CA ALA A 117 37.31 39.95 -36.62
C ALA A 117 36.96 38.89 -37.68
N THR A 118 37.21 37.66 -37.38
CA THR A 118 36.75 36.49 -38.17
C THR A 118 35.40 36.04 -37.67
N GLN A 119 34.49 35.86 -38.63
CA GLN A 119 33.14 35.34 -38.34
C GLN A 119 33.05 33.93 -38.89
N THR A 120 32.63 33.01 -38.03
CA THR A 120 32.41 31.61 -38.43
C THR A 120 30.99 31.20 -38.06
N TYR A 121 30.38 30.37 -38.90
CA TYR A 121 29.12 29.73 -38.57
C TYR A 121 29.17 28.25 -38.92
N SER A 122 28.33 27.45 -38.24
CA SER A 122 28.11 26.04 -38.54
C SER A 122 26.65 25.70 -38.25
N ILE A 123 26.01 25.04 -39.19
CA ILE A 123 24.60 24.62 -39.09
C ILE A 123 24.55 23.10 -39.30
N PRO A 124 24.94 22.32 -38.28
CA PRO A 124 24.96 20.87 -38.38
C PRO A 124 23.70 20.24 -37.82
N ILE A 125 23.31 19.09 -38.38
CA ILE A 125 22.58 18.04 -37.70
C ILE A 125 23.62 17.09 -37.12
N THR A 126 23.57 16.84 -35.83
CA THR A 126 24.48 15.92 -35.14
C THR A 126 23.73 14.64 -34.77
N ALA A 127 24.39 13.51 -34.89
CA ALA A 127 23.92 12.22 -34.39
C ALA A 127 24.90 11.67 -33.34
N SER A 128 24.38 11.14 -32.25
CA SER A 128 25.20 10.46 -31.22
C SER A 128 24.54 9.13 -30.83
N TRP A 129 25.33 8.06 -30.85
CA TRP A 129 24.85 6.73 -30.50
C TRP A 129 25.87 5.99 -29.66
N GLU A 130 25.48 5.56 -28.44
CA GLU A 130 26.28 4.70 -27.58
C GLU A 130 25.92 3.23 -27.87
N LEU A 131 26.94 2.39 -28.15
CA LEU A 131 26.73 0.98 -28.39
C LEU A 131 26.80 0.17 -27.09
N ASP A 132 25.76 -0.59 -26.80
CA ASP A 132 25.65 -1.37 -25.56
C ASP A 132 26.36 -2.73 -25.65
N ILE A 133 27.69 -2.72 -25.76
CA ILE A 133 28.49 -3.94 -25.85
C ILE A 133 28.55 -4.65 -24.49
N PHE A 134 28.74 -3.88 -23.42
CA PHE A 134 28.93 -4.39 -22.06
C PHE A 134 27.65 -4.35 -21.18
N GLY A 135 26.48 -4.16 -21.79
CA GLY A 135 25.18 -4.33 -21.12
C GLY A 135 24.77 -3.24 -20.17
N LYS A 136 25.39 -2.05 -20.19
CA LYS A 136 25.02 -0.90 -19.38
C LYS A 136 23.56 -0.48 -19.64
N MET A 137 23.20 -0.29 -20.91
CA MET A 137 21.85 0.12 -21.31
C MET A 137 20.84 -1.02 -21.15
N ARG A 138 21.25 -2.27 -21.40
CA ARG A 138 20.39 -3.45 -21.14
C ARG A 138 20.03 -3.57 -19.68
N ASN A 139 20.99 -3.35 -18.76
CA ASN A 139 20.72 -3.36 -17.32
C ASN A 139 19.88 -2.14 -16.91
N ALA A 140 20.09 -0.95 -17.47
CA ALA A 140 19.26 0.22 -17.25
C ALA A 140 17.81 -0.01 -17.67
N LYS A 141 17.58 -0.61 -18.85
CA LYS A 141 16.24 -0.99 -19.31
C LYS A 141 15.58 -2.01 -18.37
N LYS A 142 16.32 -3.03 -17.91
CA LYS A 142 15.80 -4.03 -16.98
C LYS A 142 15.49 -3.43 -15.62
N GLN A 143 16.32 -2.50 -15.14
CA GLN A 143 16.03 -1.73 -13.93
C GLN A 143 14.74 -0.94 -14.09
N ALA A 144 14.56 -0.21 -15.19
CA ALA A 144 13.32 0.52 -15.46
C ALA A 144 12.10 -0.39 -15.59
N GLN A 145 12.26 -1.62 -16.13
CA GLN A 145 11.20 -2.64 -16.15
C GLN A 145 10.80 -3.09 -14.76
N ALA A 146 11.77 -3.33 -13.87
CA ALA A 146 11.51 -3.70 -12.48
C ALA A 146 10.82 -2.57 -11.71
N LEU A 147 11.24 -1.31 -11.91
CA LEU A 147 10.60 -0.13 -11.32
C LEU A 147 9.16 0.07 -11.82
N TYR A 148 8.90 -0.18 -13.10
CA TYR A 148 7.55 -0.14 -13.65
C TYR A 148 6.66 -1.23 -13.04
N ALA A 149 7.15 -2.47 -12.93
CA ALA A 149 6.42 -3.55 -12.26
C ALA A 149 6.17 -3.22 -10.77
N GLN A 150 7.18 -2.70 -10.07
CA GLN A 150 7.05 -2.23 -8.70
C GLN A 150 5.95 -1.17 -8.53
N SER A 151 5.87 -0.20 -9.46
CA SER A 151 4.85 0.85 -9.43
C SER A 151 3.44 0.29 -9.63
N GLN A 152 3.27 -0.74 -10.48
CA GLN A 152 2.01 -1.43 -10.67
C GLN A 152 1.58 -2.17 -9.39
N ASP A 153 2.51 -2.86 -8.72
CA ASP A 153 2.23 -3.53 -7.46
C ASP A 153 1.93 -2.55 -6.35
N TYR A 154 2.64 -1.42 -6.29
CA TYR A 154 2.34 -0.34 -5.33
C TYR A 154 0.93 0.22 -5.54
N ARG A 155 0.50 0.48 -6.78
CA ARG A 155 -0.88 0.89 -7.09
C ARG A 155 -1.88 -0.15 -6.60
N GLN A 156 -1.58 -1.45 -6.78
CA GLN A 156 -2.44 -2.53 -6.31
C GLN A 156 -2.49 -2.59 -4.78
N ALA A 157 -1.37 -2.37 -4.09
CA ALA A 157 -1.33 -2.30 -2.63
C ALA A 157 -2.21 -1.16 -2.10
N VAL A 158 -2.11 0.04 -2.70
CA VAL A 158 -2.95 1.19 -2.35
C VAL A 158 -4.43 0.89 -2.58
N ARG A 159 -4.77 0.20 -3.68
CA ARG A 159 -6.15 -0.23 -3.96
C ARG A 159 -6.69 -1.17 -2.87
N THR A 160 -5.95 -2.22 -2.53
CA THR A 160 -6.33 -3.17 -1.48
C THR A 160 -6.49 -2.47 -0.14
N GLN A 161 -5.55 -1.60 0.22
CA GLN A 161 -5.60 -0.81 1.46
C GLN A 161 -6.80 0.13 1.50
N LEU A 162 -7.15 0.77 0.38
CA LEU A 162 -8.31 1.65 0.28
C LEU A 162 -9.62 0.87 0.49
N ILE A 163 -9.78 -0.29 -0.16
CA ILE A 163 -10.94 -1.16 0.01
C ILE A 163 -11.09 -1.58 1.48
N ALA A 164 -10.01 -2.07 2.09
CA ALA A 164 -10.01 -2.48 3.49
C ALA A 164 -10.25 -1.30 4.45
N GLY A 165 -9.68 -0.12 4.15
CA GLY A 165 -9.88 1.10 4.93
C GLY A 165 -11.33 1.58 4.92
N ILE A 166 -11.97 1.62 3.74
CA ILE A 166 -13.39 1.97 3.60
C ILE A 166 -14.26 0.96 4.34
N ALA A 167 -14.01 -0.35 4.17
CA ALA A 167 -14.76 -1.40 4.85
C ALA A 167 -14.62 -1.30 6.38
N ASN A 168 -13.40 -1.17 6.92
CA ASN A 168 -13.17 -1.03 8.36
C ASN A 168 -13.87 0.19 8.94
N THR A 169 -13.81 1.33 8.25
CA THR A 169 -14.45 2.57 8.71
C THR A 169 -15.97 2.47 8.65
N TYR A 170 -16.52 1.86 7.59
CA TYR A 170 -17.95 1.61 7.45
C TYR A 170 -18.49 0.70 8.57
N TYR A 171 -17.84 -0.44 8.82
CA TYR A 171 -18.27 -1.34 9.91
C TYR A 171 -18.05 -0.76 11.30
N SER A 172 -17.08 0.15 11.47
CA SER A 172 -16.93 0.93 12.70
C SER A 172 -18.15 1.84 12.94
N LEU A 173 -18.68 2.47 11.88
CA LEU A 173 -19.92 3.24 11.96
C LEU A 173 -21.10 2.37 12.37
N LEU A 174 -21.28 1.20 11.76
CA LEU A 174 -22.35 0.27 12.12
C LEU A 174 -22.25 -0.19 13.57
N MET A 175 -21.04 -0.41 14.07
CA MET A 175 -20.80 -0.74 15.47
C MET A 175 -21.23 0.40 16.39
N LEU A 176 -20.83 1.64 16.10
CA LEU A 176 -21.16 2.81 16.90
C LEU A 176 -22.68 3.10 16.89
N ASP A 177 -23.35 2.92 15.75
CA ASP A 177 -24.80 3.04 15.65
C ASP A 177 -25.54 2.00 16.51
N ALA A 178 -25.07 0.75 16.50
CA ALA A 178 -25.62 -0.31 17.33
C ALA A 178 -25.41 0.00 18.83
N GLN A 179 -24.24 0.50 19.22
CA GLN A 179 -23.94 0.92 20.58
C GLN A 179 -24.79 2.14 20.99
N LEU A 180 -25.00 3.11 20.10
CA LEU A 180 -25.86 4.27 20.33
C LEU A 180 -27.30 3.83 20.55
N LYS A 181 -27.84 2.95 19.69
CA LYS A 181 -29.20 2.39 19.81
C LYS A 181 -29.42 1.71 21.17
N ILE A 182 -28.49 0.86 21.61
CA ILE A 182 -28.54 0.19 22.92
C ILE A 182 -28.49 1.22 24.07
N SER A 183 -27.59 2.21 23.97
CA SER A 183 -27.43 3.23 25.00
C SER A 183 -28.68 4.13 25.14
N GLU A 184 -29.32 4.53 24.01
CA GLU A 184 -30.56 5.32 24.01
C GLU A 184 -31.74 4.51 24.57
N GLN A 185 -31.88 3.24 24.24
CA GLN A 185 -32.88 2.34 24.82
C GLN A 185 -32.66 2.17 26.32
N THR A 186 -31.41 1.98 26.73
CA THR A 186 -31.05 1.86 28.15
C THR A 186 -31.32 3.16 28.91
N ALA A 187 -31.00 4.33 28.36
CA ALA A 187 -31.30 5.62 28.96
C ALA A 187 -32.80 5.82 29.17
N SER A 188 -33.64 5.40 28.20
CA SER A 188 -35.10 5.42 28.35
C SER A 188 -35.57 4.55 29.53
N SER A 189 -35.10 3.30 29.62
CA SER A 189 -35.41 2.39 30.72
C SER A 189 -34.94 2.93 32.08
N TRP A 190 -33.73 3.54 32.13
CA TRP A 190 -33.21 4.17 33.34
C TRP A 190 -34.06 5.35 33.77
N LYS A 191 -34.52 6.18 32.84
CA LYS A 191 -35.42 7.30 33.16
C LYS A 191 -36.72 6.84 33.85
N GLU A 192 -37.29 5.74 33.36
CA GLU A 192 -38.46 5.10 33.95
C GLU A 192 -38.14 4.55 35.36
N THR A 193 -36.98 3.91 35.52
CA THR A 193 -36.51 3.39 36.80
C THR A 193 -36.32 4.52 37.84
N VAL A 194 -35.69 5.64 37.46
CA VAL A 194 -35.55 6.83 38.30
C VAL A 194 -36.89 7.36 38.73
N ASN A 195 -37.87 7.51 37.82
CA ASN A 195 -39.20 7.98 38.13
C ASN A 195 -39.94 7.05 39.13
N SER A 196 -39.83 5.73 38.91
CA SER A 196 -40.42 4.72 39.81
C SER A 196 -39.77 4.75 41.18
N THR A 197 -38.44 4.86 41.26
CA THR A 197 -37.70 4.95 42.54
C THR A 197 -38.04 6.26 43.29
N ARG A 198 -38.23 7.37 42.58
CA ARG A 198 -38.68 8.64 43.18
C ARG A 198 -40.09 8.52 43.75
N ALA A 199 -41.01 7.81 43.09
CA ALA A 199 -42.34 7.51 43.65
C ALA A 199 -42.25 6.66 44.90
N LEU A 200 -41.36 5.64 44.93
CA LEU A 200 -41.11 4.82 46.12
C LEU A 200 -40.50 5.62 47.27
N MET A 201 -39.63 6.58 46.99
CA MET A 201 -39.08 7.51 47.98
C MET A 201 -40.19 8.38 48.59
N ASN A 202 -41.09 8.94 47.77
CA ASN A 202 -42.22 9.72 48.23
C ASN A 202 -43.21 8.91 49.08
N ALA A 203 -43.28 7.59 48.87
CA ALA A 203 -44.05 6.65 49.69
C ALA A 203 -43.29 6.19 50.95
N GLY A 204 -42.06 6.65 51.18
CA GLY A 204 -41.24 6.30 52.34
C GLY A 204 -40.62 4.89 52.29
N ILE A 205 -40.60 4.23 51.11
CA ILE A 205 -40.12 2.88 50.93
C ILE A 205 -38.58 2.85 50.66
N VAL A 206 -38.05 3.84 49.98
CA VAL A 206 -36.61 4.00 49.71
C VAL A 206 -36.13 5.38 50.16
N ASN A 207 -34.84 5.55 50.37
CA ASN A 207 -34.23 6.82 50.74
C ASN A 207 -33.79 7.68 49.55
N GLU A 208 -33.47 8.93 49.76
CA GLU A 208 -32.97 9.87 48.73
C GLU A 208 -31.68 9.41 48.09
N THR A 209 -30.83 8.68 48.83
CA THR A 209 -29.56 8.15 48.29
C THR A 209 -29.81 7.21 47.11
N ALA A 210 -30.87 6.40 47.16
CA ALA A 210 -31.25 5.50 46.08
C ALA A 210 -31.59 6.27 44.79
N VAL A 211 -32.42 7.33 44.92
CA VAL A 211 -32.80 8.18 43.79
C VAL A 211 -31.57 8.87 43.19
N SER A 212 -30.74 9.49 44.05
CA SER A 212 -29.55 10.21 43.63
C SER A 212 -28.53 9.33 42.88
N GLN A 213 -28.33 8.08 43.32
CA GLN A 213 -27.45 7.14 42.62
C GLN A 213 -28.01 6.72 41.27
N MET A 214 -29.31 6.48 41.17
CA MET A 214 -29.94 6.15 39.88
C MET A 214 -29.92 7.32 38.91
N GLU A 215 -30.17 8.55 39.39
CA GLU A 215 -30.02 9.77 38.59
C GLU A 215 -28.59 9.97 38.08
N ALA A 216 -27.59 9.78 38.95
CA ALA A 216 -26.17 9.86 38.56
C ALA A 216 -25.83 8.88 37.44
N THR A 217 -26.32 7.63 37.52
CA THR A 217 -26.10 6.62 36.47
C THR A 217 -26.85 6.99 35.19
N TYR A 218 -28.09 7.46 35.27
CA TYR A 218 -28.82 7.95 34.10
C TYR A 218 -28.07 9.08 33.38
N TYR A 219 -27.58 10.08 34.12
CA TYR A 219 -26.80 11.18 33.52
C TYR A 219 -25.49 10.70 32.95
N SER A 220 -24.82 9.72 33.56
CA SER A 220 -23.62 9.08 32.98
C SER A 220 -23.91 8.39 31.64
N ILE A 221 -25.05 7.72 31.50
CA ILE A 221 -25.47 7.14 30.21
C ILE A 221 -25.76 8.25 29.18
N CYS A 222 -26.43 9.34 29.61
CA CYS A 222 -26.68 10.48 28.73
C CYS A 222 -25.38 11.13 28.21
N THR A 223 -24.34 11.25 29.04
CA THR A 223 -23.03 11.74 28.57
C THR A 223 -22.37 10.77 27.58
N SER A 224 -22.41 9.46 27.84
CA SER A 224 -21.90 8.46 26.93
C SER A 224 -22.61 8.47 25.56
N ILE A 225 -23.91 8.78 25.52
CA ILE A 225 -24.65 8.96 24.25
C ILE A 225 -24.11 10.15 23.46
N LEU A 226 -23.74 11.25 24.10
CA LEU A 226 -23.13 12.41 23.44
C LEU A 226 -21.75 12.07 22.91
N ASP A 227 -20.95 11.33 23.67
CA ASP A 227 -19.62 10.84 23.24
C ASP A 227 -19.74 9.92 22.01
N LEU A 228 -20.74 9.02 21.99
CA LEU A 228 -20.99 8.16 20.83
C LEU A 228 -21.40 8.96 19.59
N LYS A 229 -22.24 9.99 19.74
CA LYS A 229 -22.62 10.87 18.62
C LYS A 229 -21.43 11.65 18.07
N GLU A 230 -20.53 12.10 18.94
CA GLU A 230 -19.28 12.73 18.52
C GLU A 230 -18.38 11.74 17.74
N GLN A 231 -18.20 10.52 18.27
CA GLN A 231 -17.41 9.47 17.61
C GLN A 231 -17.98 9.11 16.24
N ILE A 232 -19.30 8.97 16.12
CA ILE A 232 -19.97 8.72 14.84
C ILE A 232 -19.61 9.81 13.83
N ASN A 233 -19.71 11.08 14.21
CA ASN A 233 -19.35 12.20 13.33
C ASN A 233 -17.87 12.16 12.91
N GLN A 234 -16.96 11.86 13.84
CA GLN A 234 -15.52 11.76 13.55
C GLN A 234 -15.22 10.61 12.58
N VAL A 235 -15.88 9.46 12.73
CA VAL A 235 -15.71 8.31 11.84
C VAL A 235 -16.37 8.56 10.49
N GLU A 236 -17.54 9.24 10.44
CA GLU A 236 -18.13 9.70 9.17
C GLU A 236 -17.17 10.62 8.41
N ASN A 237 -16.57 11.60 9.08
CA ASN A 237 -15.59 12.49 8.48
C ASN A 237 -14.35 11.73 7.95
N SER A 238 -13.91 10.69 8.68
CA SER A 238 -12.80 9.85 8.25
C SER A 238 -13.15 9.05 6.99
N LEU A 239 -14.38 8.53 6.91
CA LEU A 239 -14.86 7.81 5.72
C LEU A 239 -14.98 8.75 4.52
N VAL A 240 -15.58 9.92 4.70
CA VAL A 240 -15.70 10.94 3.66
C VAL A 240 -14.33 11.38 3.11
N LEU A 241 -13.33 11.48 3.97
CA LEU A 241 -11.94 11.76 3.54
C LEU A 241 -11.38 10.64 2.64
N LEU A 242 -11.65 9.36 2.96
CA LEU A 242 -11.27 8.24 2.09
C LEU A 242 -11.98 8.27 0.73
N LEU A 243 -13.19 8.81 0.69
CA LEU A 243 -13.98 9.00 -0.54
C LEU A 243 -13.54 10.23 -1.35
N ALA A 244 -12.68 11.08 -0.80
CA ALA A 244 -12.31 12.39 -1.35
C ALA A 244 -13.52 13.31 -1.58
N ASP A 245 -14.45 13.33 -0.63
CA ASP A 245 -15.69 14.10 -0.67
C ASP A 245 -15.74 15.14 0.46
N THR A 246 -16.78 15.99 0.47
CA THR A 246 -17.05 16.94 1.53
C THR A 246 -17.87 16.30 2.66
N PRO A 247 -17.77 16.76 3.93
CA PRO A 247 -18.50 16.19 5.04
C PRO A 247 -20.01 16.10 4.81
N HIS A 248 -20.56 14.91 4.91
CA HIS A 248 -21.98 14.61 4.83
C HIS A 248 -22.30 13.32 5.59
N THR A 249 -23.57 13.11 5.90
CA THR A 249 -24.03 11.88 6.56
C THR A 249 -23.98 10.70 5.58
N ILE A 250 -23.37 9.60 6.00
CA ILE A 250 -23.24 8.38 5.21
C ILE A 250 -24.48 7.51 5.38
N GLN A 251 -25.11 7.13 4.25
CA GLN A 251 -26.17 6.11 4.24
C GLN A 251 -25.55 4.75 4.52
N ARG A 252 -26.12 4.00 5.44
CA ARG A 252 -25.58 2.74 5.92
C ARG A 252 -26.65 1.76 6.41
N GLY A 253 -26.31 0.48 6.43
CA GLY A 253 -27.14 -0.59 6.94
C GLY A 253 -27.07 -0.73 8.46
N GLU A 254 -27.45 -1.90 8.97
CA GLU A 254 -27.34 -2.26 10.40
C GLU A 254 -26.32 -3.38 10.56
N LEU A 255 -25.56 -3.37 11.68
CA LEU A 255 -24.51 -4.35 11.98
C LEU A 255 -25.06 -5.80 12.05
N GLU A 256 -26.26 -5.97 12.59
CA GLU A 256 -26.92 -7.27 12.77
C GLU A 256 -27.22 -7.96 11.44
N ASN A 257 -27.47 -7.20 10.38
CA ASN A 257 -27.81 -7.70 9.04
C ASN A 257 -26.59 -8.06 8.20
N GLN A 258 -25.38 -7.81 8.70
CA GLN A 258 -24.15 -8.04 7.95
C GLN A 258 -23.77 -9.52 7.90
N GLN A 259 -23.56 -10.03 6.69
CA GLN A 259 -23.18 -11.41 6.44
C GLN A 259 -21.70 -11.48 6.04
N LEU A 260 -20.96 -12.35 6.71
CA LEU A 260 -19.58 -12.68 6.35
C LEU A 260 -19.54 -14.00 5.57
N PRO A 261 -18.50 -14.22 4.76
CA PRO A 261 -18.25 -15.54 4.18
C PRO A 261 -18.15 -16.59 5.29
N LYS A 262 -18.95 -17.66 5.19
CA LYS A 262 -19.02 -18.70 6.25
C LYS A 262 -17.84 -19.68 6.18
N HIS A 263 -17.30 -19.87 4.99
CA HIS A 263 -16.19 -20.77 4.72
C HIS A 263 -15.17 -20.07 3.84
N PHE A 264 -13.94 -20.01 4.29
CA PHE A 264 -12.80 -19.50 3.53
C PHE A 264 -11.53 -20.23 3.98
N SER A 265 -10.56 -20.30 3.11
CA SER A 265 -9.22 -20.79 3.41
C SER A 265 -8.18 -19.68 3.29
N VAL A 266 -7.04 -19.85 3.93
CA VAL A 266 -5.92 -18.90 3.83
C VAL A 266 -4.97 -19.24 2.69
N GLY A 267 -5.14 -20.39 2.03
CA GLY A 267 -4.21 -20.88 1.03
C GLY A 267 -2.86 -21.32 1.63
N ILE A 268 -1.87 -21.52 0.77
CA ILE A 268 -0.51 -21.88 1.16
C ILE A 268 0.43 -20.67 1.16
N PRO A 269 1.44 -20.62 2.04
CA PRO A 269 2.34 -19.45 2.18
C PRO A 269 3.02 -19.01 0.89
N VAL A 270 3.35 -19.93 -0.02
CA VAL A 270 4.00 -19.60 -1.29
C VAL A 270 3.15 -18.66 -2.17
N TYR A 271 1.83 -18.64 -2.02
CA TYR A 271 0.95 -17.73 -2.75
C TYR A 271 1.12 -16.25 -2.34
N LEU A 272 1.72 -15.96 -1.18
CA LEU A 272 2.06 -14.57 -0.83
C LEU A 272 3.02 -13.94 -1.85
N LEU A 273 3.95 -14.73 -2.41
CA LEU A 273 4.87 -14.24 -3.45
C LEU A 273 4.14 -13.76 -4.70
N SER A 274 3.03 -14.40 -5.07
CA SER A 274 2.29 -14.06 -6.29
C SER A 274 1.10 -13.14 -6.04
N ASN A 275 0.53 -13.17 -4.84
CA ASN A 275 -0.75 -12.55 -4.55
C ASN A 275 -0.62 -11.23 -3.80
N ARG A 276 0.34 -11.10 -2.88
CA ARG A 276 0.52 -9.86 -2.10
C ARG A 276 1.28 -8.79 -2.89
N PRO A 277 0.65 -7.66 -3.17
CA PRO A 277 1.28 -6.63 -3.99
C PRO A 277 2.46 -5.93 -3.28
N ASP A 278 2.47 -5.83 -1.94
CA ASP A 278 3.58 -5.27 -1.16
C ASP A 278 4.82 -6.19 -1.18
N VAL A 279 4.63 -7.51 -1.09
CA VAL A 279 5.70 -8.51 -1.21
C VAL A 279 6.29 -8.47 -2.62
N ARG A 280 5.45 -8.44 -3.66
CA ARG A 280 5.87 -8.30 -5.05
C ARG A 280 6.60 -6.99 -5.31
N ALA A 281 6.11 -5.88 -4.76
CA ALA A 281 6.79 -4.59 -4.87
C ALA A 281 8.19 -4.63 -4.23
N ALA A 282 8.34 -5.30 -3.08
CA ALA A 282 9.64 -5.48 -2.44
C ALA A 282 10.58 -6.38 -3.26
N GLU A 283 10.06 -7.43 -3.91
CA GLU A 283 10.84 -8.27 -4.83
C GLU A 283 11.31 -7.49 -6.06
N HIS A 284 10.44 -6.68 -6.68
CA HIS A 284 10.82 -5.84 -7.81
C HIS A 284 11.79 -4.71 -7.40
N ALA A 285 11.74 -4.23 -6.16
CA ALA A 285 12.76 -3.34 -5.62
C ALA A 285 14.14 -4.02 -5.55
N LEU A 286 14.19 -5.27 -5.08
CA LEU A 286 15.41 -6.09 -5.09
C LEU A 286 15.92 -6.35 -6.52
N GLU A 287 15.03 -6.67 -7.45
CA GLU A 287 15.37 -6.84 -8.85
C GLU A 287 15.97 -5.56 -9.46
N SER A 288 15.36 -4.39 -9.16
CA SER A 288 15.87 -3.09 -9.58
C SER A 288 17.26 -2.82 -9.03
N ALA A 289 17.50 -3.05 -7.73
CA ALA A 289 18.79 -2.87 -7.08
C ALA A 289 19.87 -3.83 -7.65
N PHE A 290 19.49 -5.07 -8.01
CA PHE A 290 20.35 -6.02 -8.69
C PHE A 290 20.82 -5.47 -10.05
N TYR A 291 19.91 -4.92 -10.87
CA TYR A 291 20.27 -4.35 -12.16
C TYR A 291 21.07 -3.05 -12.02
N ALA A 292 20.81 -2.24 -10.98
CA ALA A 292 21.63 -1.06 -10.64
C ALA A 292 23.09 -1.48 -10.32
N THR A 293 23.27 -2.57 -9.56
CA THR A 293 24.60 -3.14 -9.29
C THR A 293 25.31 -3.60 -10.57
N ASN A 294 24.58 -4.22 -11.51
CA ASN A 294 25.13 -4.61 -12.79
C ASN A 294 25.50 -3.40 -13.66
N GLN A 295 24.73 -2.31 -13.61
CA GLN A 295 25.12 -1.05 -14.28
C GLN A 295 26.41 -0.47 -13.69
N ALA A 296 26.57 -0.46 -12.35
CA ALA A 296 27.79 -0.01 -11.70
C ALA A 296 29.00 -0.89 -12.08
N ARG A 297 28.81 -2.20 -12.26
CA ARG A 297 29.85 -3.10 -12.79
C ARG A 297 30.18 -2.77 -14.24
N SER A 298 29.19 -2.47 -15.08
CA SER A 298 29.40 -2.15 -16.51
C SER A 298 30.22 -0.87 -16.69
N ALA A 299 30.19 0.06 -15.76
CA ALA A 299 30.94 1.31 -15.79
C ALA A 299 32.48 1.11 -15.73
N PHE A 300 32.97 -0.08 -15.34
CA PHE A 300 34.39 -0.43 -15.39
C PHE A 300 34.87 -0.87 -16.79
N TYR A 301 33.97 -1.08 -17.72
CA TYR A 301 34.29 -1.52 -19.08
C TYR A 301 34.29 -0.35 -20.05
N PRO A 302 34.95 -0.49 -21.23
CA PRO A 302 34.98 0.56 -22.23
C PRO A 302 33.58 0.90 -22.76
N SER A 303 33.33 2.17 -23.03
CA SER A 303 32.16 2.63 -23.79
C SER A 303 32.55 2.92 -25.25
N ILE A 304 31.68 2.55 -26.18
CA ILE A 304 31.85 2.88 -27.60
C ILE A 304 30.76 3.84 -28.02
N THR A 305 31.14 5.01 -28.48
CA THR A 305 30.22 6.05 -28.93
C THR A 305 30.51 6.36 -30.41
N LEU A 306 29.46 6.30 -31.23
CA LEU A 306 29.50 6.77 -32.62
C LEU A 306 28.88 8.19 -32.65
N ARG A 307 29.62 9.12 -33.23
CA ARG A 307 29.16 10.48 -33.46
C ARG A 307 29.22 10.82 -34.92
N GLY A 308 28.20 11.45 -35.45
CA GLY A 308 28.14 11.96 -36.80
C GLY A 308 27.66 13.41 -36.83
N SER A 309 28.13 14.17 -37.82
CA SER A 309 27.57 15.46 -38.10
C SER A 309 27.50 15.69 -39.59
N ALA A 310 26.42 16.34 -40.04
CA ALA A 310 26.26 16.77 -41.43
C ALA A 310 25.62 18.15 -41.47
N GLY A 311 26.18 19.09 -42.23
CA GLY A 311 25.69 20.45 -42.28
C GLY A 311 26.55 21.38 -43.10
N TRP A 312 26.24 22.66 -43.04
CA TRP A 312 26.95 23.70 -43.75
C TRP A 312 27.80 24.52 -42.76
N THR A 313 29.03 24.91 -43.23
CA THR A 313 29.95 25.70 -42.43
C THR A 313 30.84 26.56 -43.30
N ASN A 314 31.26 27.73 -42.74
CA ASN A 314 32.34 28.55 -43.30
C ASN A 314 33.64 28.50 -42.49
N SER A 315 33.74 27.59 -41.53
CA SER A 315 34.89 27.56 -40.59
C SER A 315 36.24 27.19 -41.26
N ALA A 316 36.28 26.89 -42.56
CA ALA A 316 37.49 26.58 -43.30
C ALA A 316 38.09 27.78 -44.05
N GLY A 317 37.62 29.02 -43.83
CA GLY A 317 38.14 30.20 -44.55
C GLY A 317 37.62 31.53 -43.99
N ALA A 318 38.36 32.58 -44.25
CA ALA A 318 38.16 33.90 -43.71
C ALA A 318 36.92 34.71 -44.31
N VAL A 319 36.23 34.14 -45.28
CA VAL A 319 35.12 34.82 -45.98
C VAL A 319 33.82 34.03 -45.77
N ILE A 320 32.77 34.71 -45.31
CA ILE A 320 31.41 34.17 -45.29
C ILE A 320 30.92 34.06 -46.72
N THR A 321 30.84 32.82 -47.22
CA THR A 321 30.15 32.49 -48.47
C THR A 321 28.82 31.83 -48.12
N ASN A 322 27.72 32.31 -48.65
CA ASN A 322 26.39 31.77 -48.43
C ASN A 322 25.87 31.09 -49.71
N PRO A 323 25.49 29.80 -49.73
CA PRO A 323 25.64 28.86 -48.60
C PRO A 323 27.12 28.47 -48.41
N GLY A 324 27.52 28.18 -47.14
CA GLY A 324 28.85 27.61 -46.84
C GLY A 324 29.05 26.25 -47.45
N LYS A 325 30.21 25.68 -47.23
CA LYS A 325 30.53 24.32 -47.71
C LYS A 325 29.83 23.26 -46.90
N PHE A 326 29.30 22.23 -47.53
CA PHE A 326 28.74 21.08 -46.87
C PHE A 326 29.88 20.26 -46.24
N LEU A 327 29.74 19.95 -44.93
CA LEU A 327 30.65 19.10 -44.17
C LEU A 327 29.89 17.92 -43.59
N ALA A 328 30.38 16.73 -43.87
CA ALA A 328 29.90 15.52 -43.20
C ALA A 328 31.07 14.85 -42.45
N SER A 329 30.88 14.45 -41.23
CA SER A 329 31.88 13.76 -40.43
C SER A 329 31.24 12.61 -39.66
N ALA A 330 32.01 11.51 -39.50
CA ALA A 330 31.65 10.39 -38.65
C ALA A 330 32.86 9.99 -37.81
N VAL A 331 32.71 9.86 -36.53
CA VAL A 331 33.78 9.53 -35.57
C VAL A 331 33.29 8.43 -34.63
N GLY A 332 34.05 7.33 -34.58
CA GLY A 332 33.90 6.32 -33.54
C GLY A 332 34.91 6.55 -32.41
N SER A 333 34.48 6.61 -31.19
CA SER A 333 35.36 6.74 -30.03
C SER A 333 35.17 5.59 -29.05
N LEU A 334 36.28 5.05 -28.55
CA LEU A 334 36.31 4.06 -27.47
C LEU A 334 36.93 4.74 -26.26
N THR A 335 36.17 4.80 -25.15
CA THR A 335 36.65 5.41 -23.92
C THR A 335 36.69 4.38 -22.82
N GLN A 336 37.87 4.15 -22.22
CA GLN A 336 38.10 3.29 -21.07
C GLN A 336 38.55 4.11 -19.88
N PRO A 337 37.79 4.15 -18.77
CA PRO A 337 38.26 4.78 -17.55
C PRO A 337 39.44 4.01 -16.96
N LEU A 338 40.62 4.64 -16.83
CA LEU A 338 41.79 4.04 -16.19
C LEU A 338 41.87 4.41 -14.72
N PHE A 339 41.55 5.65 -14.38
CA PHE A 339 41.52 6.16 -13.01
C PHE A 339 40.40 7.20 -12.85
N ALA A 340 39.37 6.87 -12.09
CA ALA A 340 38.21 7.73 -11.83
C ALA A 340 38.16 8.22 -10.37
N ARG A 341 39.29 8.46 -9.74
CA ARG A 341 39.40 9.00 -8.36
C ARG A 341 38.56 8.23 -7.34
N GLY A 342 38.43 6.92 -7.51
CA GLY A 342 37.63 6.06 -6.63
C GLY A 342 36.11 6.08 -6.87
N GLN A 343 35.59 6.92 -7.76
CA GLN A 343 34.14 7.04 -8.01
C GLN A 343 33.50 5.72 -8.41
N LEU A 344 34.10 4.96 -9.34
CA LEU A 344 33.56 3.67 -9.80
C LEU A 344 33.53 2.63 -8.69
N LEU A 345 34.58 2.58 -7.86
CA LEU A 345 34.65 1.69 -6.69
C LEU A 345 33.62 2.08 -5.62
N GLY A 346 33.49 3.38 -5.36
CA GLY A 346 32.49 3.92 -4.44
C GLY A 346 31.07 3.58 -4.89
N GLN A 347 30.74 3.85 -6.16
CA GLN A 347 29.43 3.55 -6.74
C GLN A 347 29.11 2.05 -6.69
N LEU A 348 30.07 1.18 -6.98
CA LEU A 348 29.85 -0.27 -6.90
C LEU A 348 29.63 -0.73 -5.45
N LYS A 349 30.33 -0.15 -4.47
CA LYS A 349 30.11 -0.46 -3.05
C LYS A 349 28.72 0.01 -2.60
N ILE A 350 28.31 1.22 -2.99
CA ILE A 350 27.00 1.77 -2.68
C ILE A 350 25.89 0.87 -3.23
N THR A 351 25.93 0.54 -4.53
CA THR A 351 24.90 -0.28 -5.16
C THR A 351 24.83 -1.69 -4.62
N LYS A 352 25.98 -2.29 -4.21
CA LYS A 352 25.99 -3.58 -3.51
C LYS A 352 25.31 -3.51 -2.13
N ALA A 353 25.59 -2.44 -1.37
CA ALA A 353 24.92 -2.24 -0.08
C ALA A 353 23.40 -2.04 -0.26
N GLN A 354 23.00 -1.21 -1.24
CA GLN A 354 21.58 -1.02 -1.58
C GLN A 354 20.89 -2.31 -2.04
N GLN A 355 21.59 -3.17 -2.77
CA GLN A 355 21.06 -4.48 -3.16
C GLN A 355 20.84 -5.38 -1.92
N GLU A 356 21.76 -5.35 -0.95
CA GLU A 356 21.60 -6.11 0.29
C GLU A 356 20.50 -5.54 1.17
N GLU A 357 20.37 -4.21 1.27
CA GLU A 357 19.24 -3.56 1.94
C GLU A 357 17.89 -3.95 1.33
N ALA A 358 17.81 -3.99 0.00
CA ALA A 358 16.60 -4.42 -0.69
C ALA A 358 16.30 -5.92 -0.45
N ARG A 359 17.32 -6.78 -0.32
CA ARG A 359 17.15 -8.20 0.04
C ARG A 359 16.57 -8.34 1.44
N LEU A 360 17.14 -7.63 2.41
CA LEU A 360 16.64 -7.63 3.80
C LEU A 360 15.21 -7.07 3.89
N SER A 361 14.91 -6.03 3.12
CA SER A 361 13.56 -5.45 3.04
C SER A 361 12.54 -6.44 2.48
N PHE A 362 12.91 -7.21 1.45
CA PHE A 362 12.07 -8.27 0.90
C PHE A 362 11.82 -9.40 1.91
N GLU A 363 12.87 -9.87 2.62
CA GLU A 363 12.72 -10.86 3.69
C GLU A 363 11.81 -10.36 4.80
N GLN A 364 11.97 -9.10 5.22
CA GLN A 364 11.10 -8.49 6.23
C GLN A 364 9.64 -8.38 5.75
N ALA A 365 9.41 -8.05 4.47
CA ALA A 365 8.06 -8.01 3.90
C ALA A 365 7.38 -9.38 3.95
N LEU A 366 8.11 -10.46 3.68
CA LEU A 366 7.60 -11.83 3.81
C LEU A 366 7.23 -12.18 5.25
N LEU A 367 8.09 -11.85 6.21
CA LEU A 367 7.82 -12.11 7.64
C LEU A 367 6.60 -11.31 8.13
N ASN A 368 6.51 -10.05 7.77
CA ASN A 368 5.36 -9.21 8.11
C ASN A 368 4.06 -9.78 7.51
N ALA A 369 4.11 -10.21 6.24
CA ALA A 369 2.97 -10.81 5.57
C ALA A 369 2.47 -12.08 6.28
N GLY A 370 3.39 -12.95 6.71
CA GLY A 370 3.05 -14.15 7.49
C GLY A 370 2.43 -13.82 8.85
N THR A 371 3.00 -12.85 9.56
CA THR A 371 2.50 -12.39 10.85
C THR A 371 1.09 -11.78 10.72
N GLU A 372 0.85 -10.94 9.72
CA GLU A 372 -0.47 -10.34 9.48
C GLU A 372 -1.56 -11.39 9.20
N VAL A 373 -1.24 -12.43 8.44
CA VAL A 373 -2.18 -13.55 8.21
C VAL A 373 -2.50 -14.26 9.52
N ASN A 374 -1.47 -14.59 10.32
CA ASN A 374 -1.65 -15.25 11.60
C ASN A 374 -2.47 -14.42 12.58
N ASP A 375 -2.14 -13.13 12.72
CA ASP A 375 -2.84 -12.22 13.63
C ASP A 375 -4.31 -12.06 13.25
N ALA A 376 -4.61 -11.93 11.95
CA ALA A 376 -5.98 -11.81 11.46
C ALA A 376 -6.80 -13.10 11.69
N LEU A 377 -6.18 -14.28 11.53
CA LEU A 377 -6.81 -15.57 11.85
C LEU A 377 -7.13 -15.69 13.33
N VAL A 378 -6.14 -15.41 14.20
CA VAL A 378 -6.32 -15.48 15.66
C VAL A 378 -7.39 -14.48 16.10
N GLN A 379 -7.40 -13.27 15.54
CA GLN A 379 -8.44 -12.26 15.81
C GLN A 379 -9.83 -12.79 15.47
N TYR A 380 -10.00 -13.33 14.26
CA TYR A 380 -11.29 -13.88 13.80
C TYR A 380 -11.77 -15.03 14.68
N HIS A 381 -10.92 -16.04 14.92
CA HIS A 381 -11.30 -17.22 15.74
C HIS A 381 -11.62 -16.82 17.19
N THR A 382 -10.78 -15.96 17.80
CA THR A 382 -10.99 -15.49 19.16
C THR A 382 -12.31 -14.71 19.28
N ALA A 383 -12.63 -13.84 18.33
CA ALA A 383 -13.87 -13.07 18.34
C ALA A 383 -15.10 -13.99 18.19
N ARG A 384 -15.02 -14.98 17.31
CA ARG A 384 -16.05 -15.98 17.10
C ARG A 384 -16.30 -16.84 18.34
N ASP A 385 -15.24 -17.32 18.99
CA ASP A 385 -15.34 -18.11 20.21
C ASP A 385 -15.93 -17.30 21.38
N LYS A 386 -15.55 -16.01 21.51
CA LYS A 386 -16.12 -15.11 22.51
C LYS A 386 -17.61 -14.85 22.30
N ALA A 387 -18.11 -14.84 21.06
CA ALA A 387 -19.51 -14.56 20.75
C ALA A 387 -20.44 -15.52 21.50
N VAL A 388 -20.11 -16.82 21.59
CA VAL A 388 -20.88 -17.82 22.32
C VAL A 388 -20.97 -17.53 23.83
N TYR A 389 -19.90 -16.99 24.43
CA TYR A 389 -19.88 -16.63 25.84
C TYR A 389 -20.64 -15.33 26.11
N PHE A 390 -20.54 -14.34 25.24
CA PHE A 390 -21.33 -13.10 25.34
C PHE A 390 -22.83 -13.36 25.27
N GLU A 391 -23.28 -14.23 24.38
CA GLU A 391 -24.69 -14.62 24.27
C GLU A 391 -25.22 -15.20 25.59
N LYS A 392 -24.50 -16.16 26.19
CA LYS A 392 -24.86 -16.75 27.50
C LYS A 392 -24.79 -15.74 28.65
N GLN A 393 -23.79 -14.85 28.63
CA GLN A 393 -23.65 -13.79 29.63
C GLN A 393 -24.84 -12.84 29.62
N ILE A 394 -25.23 -12.36 28.42
CA ILE A 394 -26.37 -11.46 28.24
C ILE A 394 -27.67 -12.12 28.68
N GLU A 395 -27.94 -13.35 28.25
CA GLU A 395 -29.10 -14.12 28.70
C GLU A 395 -29.20 -14.23 30.24
N SER A 396 -28.05 -14.47 30.88
CA SER A 396 -27.98 -14.58 32.35
C SER A 396 -28.20 -13.24 33.03
N LEU A 397 -27.65 -12.14 32.48
CA LEU A 397 -27.83 -10.80 32.99
C LEU A 397 -29.25 -10.26 32.77
N GLU A 398 -29.91 -10.59 31.67
CA GLU A 398 -31.31 -10.26 31.40
C GLU A 398 -32.23 -10.93 32.42
N ARG A 399 -32.01 -12.23 32.71
CA ARG A 399 -32.74 -12.94 33.77
C ARG A 399 -32.50 -12.30 35.15
N ALA A 400 -31.24 -11.97 35.46
CA ALA A 400 -30.87 -11.33 36.72
C ALA A 400 -31.58 -9.95 36.85
N TYR A 401 -31.48 -9.10 35.82
CA TYR A 401 -32.14 -7.78 35.81
C TYR A 401 -33.65 -7.90 35.97
N LYS A 402 -34.30 -8.78 35.21
CA LYS A 402 -35.77 -9.00 35.32
C LYS A 402 -36.16 -9.46 36.73
N SER A 403 -35.41 -10.41 37.30
CA SER A 403 -35.70 -10.94 38.64
C SER A 403 -35.47 -9.89 39.72
N THR A 404 -34.34 -9.20 39.73
CA THR A 404 -34.04 -8.15 40.72
C THR A 404 -35.01 -6.98 40.63
N SER A 405 -35.44 -6.61 39.43
CA SER A 405 -36.43 -5.56 39.21
C SER A 405 -37.81 -5.91 39.83
N LEU A 406 -38.28 -7.16 39.64
CA LEU A 406 -39.50 -7.65 40.30
C LEU A 406 -39.37 -7.73 41.81
N LEU A 407 -38.25 -8.25 42.34
CA LEU A 407 -38.00 -8.32 43.78
C LEU A 407 -37.97 -6.94 44.43
N MET A 408 -37.39 -5.95 43.74
CA MET A 408 -37.39 -4.57 44.23
C MET A 408 -38.82 -3.97 44.32
N GLN A 409 -39.68 -4.23 43.32
CA GLN A 409 -41.07 -3.79 43.34
C GLN A 409 -41.85 -4.39 44.53
N HIS A 410 -41.47 -5.61 44.96
CA HIS A 410 -42.06 -6.27 46.16
C HIS A 410 -41.35 -5.94 47.47
N GLY A 411 -40.35 -5.06 47.46
CA GLY A 411 -39.60 -4.66 48.63
C GLY A 411 -38.70 -5.73 49.25
N THR A 412 -38.34 -6.79 48.46
CA THR A 412 -37.56 -7.93 48.92
C THR A 412 -36.07 -7.88 48.53
N THR A 413 -35.66 -6.87 47.74
CA THR A 413 -34.25 -6.63 47.40
C THR A 413 -33.93 -5.13 47.40
N THR A 414 -32.65 -4.80 47.35
CA THR A 414 -32.16 -3.43 47.32
C THR A 414 -32.06 -2.87 45.90
N TYR A 415 -32.20 -1.54 45.76
CA TYR A 415 -31.99 -0.87 44.49
C TYR A 415 -30.59 -1.12 43.90
N LEU A 416 -29.60 -1.41 44.76
CA LEU A 416 -28.21 -1.66 44.35
C LEU A 416 -28.08 -2.91 43.49
N GLU A 417 -28.86 -3.95 43.75
CA GLU A 417 -28.86 -5.19 42.97
C GLU A 417 -29.43 -4.94 41.54
N VAL A 418 -30.50 -4.15 41.45
CA VAL A 418 -31.11 -3.77 40.18
C VAL A 418 -30.11 -2.93 39.38
N LEU A 419 -29.48 -1.95 40.02
CA LEU A 419 -28.46 -1.06 39.42
C LEU A 419 -27.28 -1.89 38.87
N THR A 420 -26.75 -2.84 39.67
CA THR A 420 -25.62 -3.69 39.28
C THR A 420 -25.98 -4.61 38.13
N ALA A 421 -27.16 -5.22 38.16
CA ALA A 421 -27.62 -6.12 37.09
C ALA A 421 -27.82 -5.35 35.76
N GLN A 422 -28.44 -4.18 35.80
CA GLN A 422 -28.71 -3.38 34.61
C GLN A 422 -27.43 -2.78 34.02
N GLN A 423 -26.49 -2.32 34.84
CA GLN A 423 -25.21 -1.83 34.40
C GLN A 423 -24.34 -2.97 33.79
N GLY A 424 -24.38 -4.15 34.40
CA GLY A 424 -23.74 -5.36 33.87
C GLY A 424 -24.29 -5.74 32.50
N LEU A 425 -25.63 -5.67 32.34
CA LEU A 425 -26.30 -5.97 31.09
C LEU A 425 -25.89 -4.99 29.97
N LEU A 426 -25.94 -3.67 30.25
CA LEU A 426 -25.51 -2.65 29.30
C LEU A 426 -24.06 -2.89 28.83
N ASN A 427 -23.14 -3.10 29.78
CA ASN A 427 -21.73 -3.34 29.46
C ASN A 427 -21.53 -4.60 28.63
N ALA A 428 -22.24 -5.69 28.93
CA ALA A 428 -22.18 -6.93 28.17
C ALA A 428 -22.68 -6.76 26.72
N GLN A 429 -23.80 -6.05 26.53
CA GLN A 429 -24.37 -5.76 25.22
C GLN A 429 -23.44 -4.87 24.38
N LEU A 430 -22.90 -3.79 24.94
CA LEU A 430 -21.93 -2.94 24.23
C LEU A 430 -20.66 -3.69 23.84
N THR A 431 -20.17 -4.58 24.72
CA THR A 431 -18.99 -5.41 24.46
C THR A 431 -19.28 -6.47 23.40
N GLN A 432 -20.48 -7.07 23.38
CA GLN A 432 -20.89 -8.00 22.32
C GLN A 432 -20.90 -7.33 20.95
N VAL A 433 -21.43 -6.11 20.85
CA VAL A 433 -21.40 -5.32 19.60
C VAL A 433 -19.98 -5.06 19.14
N ALA A 434 -19.09 -4.65 20.07
CA ALA A 434 -17.67 -4.45 19.77
C ALA A 434 -16.98 -5.75 19.33
N ASN A 435 -17.33 -6.89 19.95
CA ASN A 435 -16.81 -8.20 19.57
C ASN A 435 -17.27 -8.62 18.16
N ARG A 436 -18.53 -8.33 17.79
CA ARG A 436 -19.02 -8.58 16.42
C ARG A 436 -18.25 -7.75 15.38
N PHE A 437 -17.96 -6.49 15.68
CA PHE A 437 -17.09 -5.67 14.83
C PHE A 437 -15.66 -6.26 14.75
N THR A 438 -15.10 -6.74 15.87
CA THR A 438 -13.76 -7.38 15.89
C THR A 438 -13.72 -8.63 15.01
N GLU A 439 -14.79 -9.42 14.97
CA GLU A 439 -14.92 -10.59 14.08
C GLU A 439 -14.90 -10.16 12.61
N ILE A 440 -15.69 -9.14 12.23
CA ILE A 440 -15.73 -8.56 10.87
C ILE A 440 -14.35 -8.02 10.50
N GLN A 441 -13.73 -7.27 11.39
CA GLN A 441 -12.38 -6.71 11.19
C GLN A 441 -11.33 -7.80 10.96
N GLY A 442 -11.44 -8.94 11.65
CA GLY A 442 -10.59 -10.11 11.41
C GLY A 442 -10.69 -10.60 9.97
N VAL A 443 -11.90 -10.66 9.40
CA VAL A 443 -12.11 -11.06 7.99
C VAL A 443 -11.54 -10.01 7.03
N ILE A 444 -11.74 -8.71 7.29
CA ILE A 444 -11.20 -7.62 6.47
C ILE A 444 -9.67 -7.65 6.48
N ASN A 445 -9.06 -7.78 7.66
CA ASN A 445 -7.61 -7.85 7.83
C ASN A 445 -7.04 -9.09 7.13
N LEU A 446 -7.71 -10.23 7.23
CA LEU A 446 -7.31 -11.46 6.55
C LEU A 446 -7.42 -11.31 5.02
N TYR A 447 -8.50 -10.71 4.50
CA TYR A 447 -8.65 -10.42 3.08
C TYR A 447 -7.51 -9.54 2.56
N GLN A 448 -7.15 -8.49 3.29
CA GLN A 448 -6.02 -7.63 2.97
C GLN A 448 -4.69 -8.39 3.05
N ALA A 449 -4.46 -9.15 4.13
CA ALA A 449 -3.22 -9.90 4.36
C ALA A 449 -2.98 -11.00 3.30
N LEU A 450 -4.04 -11.52 2.68
CA LEU A 450 -3.96 -12.49 1.57
C LEU A 450 -3.85 -11.83 0.19
N GLY A 451 -3.81 -10.50 0.11
CA GLY A 451 -3.67 -9.76 -1.14
C GLY A 451 -4.96 -9.67 -1.96
N GLY A 452 -6.13 -9.57 -1.31
CA GLY A 452 -7.41 -9.38 -1.95
C GLY A 452 -7.54 -8.06 -2.72
N GLY A 453 -8.64 -7.89 -3.47
CA GLY A 453 -8.92 -6.66 -4.22
C GLY A 453 -8.13 -6.52 -5.52
N ARG A 454 -7.73 -7.62 -6.14
CA ARG A 454 -6.90 -7.65 -7.37
C ARG A 454 -7.66 -7.40 -8.67
N GLU A 455 -8.99 -7.38 -8.65
CA GLU A 455 -9.85 -7.20 -9.83
C GLU A 455 -9.86 -5.79 -10.40
#